data_690606d7c3c9b77cf8bc6ce3373e4fc7
#
_entry.id   690606d7c3c9b77cf8bc6ce3373e4fc7
#
_cell.length_a   1.000
_cell.length_b   1.000
_cell.length_c   1.000
_cell.angle_alpha   90.00
_cell.angle_beta   90.00
_cell.angle_gamma   90.00
#
_symmetry.space_group_name_H-M   'P 1'
#
loop_
_entity.id
_entity.type
_entity.pdbx_description
1 polymer ?
#
loop_
_entity_poly.entity_id
_entity_poly.type
_entity_poly.pdbx_seq_one_letter_code
_entity_poly.pdbx_strand_id
1 'polypeptide(L)'
;MNQAEFRALILDRRLLVLFDFWQQVRGSRAMPDWSDLKPEFFGAALPHVWVWQTDAAGEVRLRIIGESVMQMMELNLKGKTPYDLYGPDQAPLLVTRLKRIMHDPSANFAIGEVHAGGALVGIGQRLGLPYLDRRTGRLGVIGGSVMDKRLKSDPHGSTAIYSLSSDENYLPLT
;
A
#
# COMPACT_ATOMS: atom_id res chain seq x y z
N MET A 1 10.97 -0.59 -17.29
CA MET A 1 11.07 -1.74 -16.36
C MET A 1 10.01 -2.76 -16.78
N ASN A 2 10.41 -4.00 -16.98
CA ASN A 2 9.46 -5.09 -17.26
C ASN A 2 8.98 -5.76 -15.95
N GLN A 3 8.00 -6.69 -16.06
CA GLN A 3 7.40 -7.36 -14.92
C GLN A 3 8.41 -8.18 -14.07
N ALA A 4 9.35 -8.86 -14.71
CA ALA A 4 10.35 -9.68 -14.00
C ALA A 4 11.33 -8.80 -13.22
N GLU A 5 11.76 -7.69 -13.81
CA GLU A 5 12.61 -6.68 -13.15
C GLU A 5 11.87 -6.07 -11.94
N PHE A 6 10.62 -5.68 -12.11
CA PHE A 6 9.82 -5.12 -11.02
C PHE A 6 9.63 -6.15 -9.87
N ARG A 7 9.30 -7.40 -10.22
CA ARG A 7 9.15 -8.48 -9.23
C ARG A 7 10.44 -8.72 -8.43
N ALA A 8 11.60 -8.59 -9.07
CA ALA A 8 12.90 -8.78 -8.42
C ALA A 8 13.24 -7.67 -7.40
N LEU A 9 12.61 -6.50 -7.48
CA LEU A 9 12.76 -5.44 -6.47
C LEU A 9 12.06 -5.78 -5.16
N ILE A 10 11.02 -6.62 -5.18
CA ILE A 10 10.23 -6.96 -4.00
C ILE A 10 10.99 -8.01 -3.19
N LEU A 11 11.61 -7.60 -2.10
CA LEU A 11 12.47 -8.48 -1.31
C LEU A 11 11.70 -9.28 -0.25
N ASP A 12 10.60 -8.72 0.26
CA ASP A 12 9.80 -9.38 1.29
C ASP A 12 8.85 -10.41 0.68
N ARG A 13 8.93 -11.65 1.19
CA ARG A 13 8.14 -12.79 0.68
C ARG A 13 6.62 -12.56 0.81
N ARG A 14 6.17 -11.82 1.82
CA ARG A 14 4.74 -11.52 2.02
C ARG A 14 4.23 -10.60 0.92
N LEU A 15 5.00 -9.57 0.55
CA LEU A 15 4.67 -8.69 -0.57
C LEU A 15 4.75 -9.41 -1.92
N LEU A 16 5.70 -10.36 -2.09
CA LEU A 16 5.76 -11.20 -3.28
C LEU A 16 4.50 -12.06 -3.44
N VAL A 17 3.99 -12.68 -2.37
CA VAL A 17 2.73 -13.44 -2.40
C VAL A 17 1.57 -12.57 -2.85
N LEU A 18 1.46 -11.35 -2.33
CA LEU A 18 0.42 -10.40 -2.73
C LEU A 18 0.54 -10.00 -4.21
N PHE A 19 1.76 -9.71 -4.66
CA PHE A 19 2.03 -9.34 -6.06
C PHE A 19 1.72 -10.48 -7.03
N ASP A 20 2.21 -11.69 -6.75
CA ASP A 20 2.04 -12.85 -7.61
C ASP A 20 0.55 -13.23 -7.73
N PHE A 21 -0.19 -13.25 -6.62
CA PHE A 21 -1.62 -13.46 -6.63
C PHE A 21 -2.37 -12.38 -7.44
N TRP A 22 -2.05 -11.10 -7.19
CA TRP A 22 -2.66 -10.00 -7.92
C TRP A 22 -2.37 -10.09 -9.43
N GLN A 23 -1.16 -10.45 -9.84
CA GLN A 23 -0.80 -10.68 -11.24
C GLN A 23 -1.58 -11.84 -11.86
N GLN A 24 -1.75 -12.92 -11.12
CA GLN A 24 -2.52 -14.08 -11.56
C GLN A 24 -3.97 -13.71 -11.85
N VAL A 25 -4.65 -13.02 -10.92
CA VAL A 25 -6.07 -12.67 -11.08
C VAL A 25 -6.28 -11.52 -12.07
N ARG A 26 -5.30 -10.64 -12.24
CA ARG A 26 -5.34 -9.60 -13.27
C ARG A 26 -5.36 -10.21 -14.67
N GLY A 27 -4.52 -11.20 -14.92
CA GLY A 27 -4.29 -11.76 -16.26
C GLY A 27 -3.77 -10.69 -17.23
N SER A 28 -4.42 -10.56 -18.38
CA SER A 28 -4.09 -9.56 -19.41
C SER A 28 -4.78 -8.19 -19.21
N ARG A 29 -5.59 -8.02 -18.17
CA ARG A 29 -6.28 -6.75 -17.88
C ARG A 29 -5.30 -5.73 -17.30
N ALA A 30 -5.57 -4.44 -17.47
CA ALA A 30 -4.79 -3.39 -16.78
C ALA A 30 -4.85 -3.52 -15.26
N MET A 31 -6.01 -3.95 -14.71
CA MET A 31 -6.19 -4.23 -13.28
C MET A 31 -7.28 -5.29 -13.05
N PRO A 32 -7.25 -6.03 -11.92
CA PRO A 32 -8.30 -6.98 -11.57
C PRO A 32 -9.58 -6.27 -11.13
N ASP A 33 -10.69 -7.01 -11.11
CA ASP A 33 -11.89 -6.60 -10.38
C ASP A 33 -11.70 -6.81 -8.88
N TRP A 34 -12.33 -5.97 -8.05
CA TRP A 34 -12.33 -6.15 -6.59
C TRP A 34 -12.82 -7.53 -6.16
N SER A 35 -13.80 -8.09 -6.86
CA SER A 35 -14.36 -9.42 -6.58
C SER A 35 -13.38 -10.57 -6.81
N ASP A 36 -12.32 -10.34 -7.60
CA ASP A 36 -11.26 -11.34 -7.85
C ASP A 36 -10.24 -11.38 -6.70
N LEU A 37 -10.15 -10.29 -5.90
CA LEU A 37 -9.16 -10.13 -4.83
C LEU A 37 -9.64 -10.77 -3.52
N LYS A 38 -9.57 -12.08 -3.46
CA LYS A 38 -10.07 -12.87 -2.33
C LYS A 38 -9.02 -13.01 -1.22
N PRO A 39 -9.33 -12.54 0.01
CA PRO A 39 -8.37 -12.52 1.14
C PRO A 39 -7.76 -13.87 1.50
N GLU A 40 -8.47 -14.97 1.28
CA GLU A 40 -7.99 -16.33 1.56
C GLU A 40 -6.71 -16.70 0.79
N PHE A 41 -6.42 -16.00 -0.31
CA PHE A 41 -5.20 -16.23 -1.10
C PHE A 41 -4.03 -15.32 -0.72
N PHE A 42 -4.22 -14.38 0.20
CA PHE A 42 -3.14 -13.49 0.63
C PHE A 42 -2.15 -14.16 1.60
N GLY A 43 -2.56 -15.28 2.23
CA GLY A 43 -1.69 -16.04 3.13
C GLY A 43 -1.03 -15.15 4.19
N ALA A 44 0.30 -15.26 4.32
CA ALA A 44 1.08 -14.49 5.28
C ALA A 44 1.11 -12.97 5.02
N ALA A 45 0.66 -12.53 3.85
CA ALA A 45 0.54 -11.10 3.54
C ALA A 45 -0.65 -10.44 4.25
N LEU A 46 -1.71 -11.19 4.57
CA LEU A 46 -3.00 -10.63 5.05
C LEU A 46 -2.87 -9.64 6.22
N PRO A 47 -2.08 -9.88 7.27
CA PRO A 47 -1.91 -8.92 8.36
C PRO A 47 -1.23 -7.60 7.95
N HIS A 48 -0.56 -7.59 6.80
CA HIS A 48 0.20 -6.46 6.28
C HIS A 48 -0.53 -5.69 5.17
N VAL A 49 -1.73 -6.18 4.75
CA VAL A 49 -2.50 -5.60 3.65
C VAL A 49 -3.24 -4.33 4.09
N TRP A 50 -3.33 -3.38 3.19
CA TRP A 50 -4.21 -2.22 3.29
C TRP A 50 -4.91 -1.97 1.95
N VAL A 51 -6.08 -1.31 2.01
CA VAL A 51 -6.88 -0.99 0.83
C VAL A 51 -7.33 0.46 0.93
N TRP A 52 -6.92 1.26 -0.05
CA TRP A 52 -7.44 2.59 -0.31
C TRP A 52 -8.44 2.53 -1.46
N GLN A 53 -9.54 3.26 -1.37
CA GLN A 53 -10.56 3.33 -2.42
C GLN A 53 -11.13 4.73 -2.51
N THR A 54 -11.49 5.16 -3.73
CA THR A 54 -12.26 6.40 -3.90
C THR A 54 -13.69 6.21 -3.38
N ASP A 55 -14.23 7.21 -2.70
CA ASP A 55 -15.64 7.26 -2.33
C ASP A 55 -16.50 7.82 -3.49
N ALA A 56 -17.79 8.07 -3.24
CA ALA A 56 -18.71 8.60 -4.25
C ALA A 56 -18.37 10.04 -4.67
N ALA A 57 -17.66 10.79 -3.82
CA ALA A 57 -17.17 12.15 -4.12
C ALA A 57 -15.79 12.15 -4.79
N GLY A 58 -15.16 10.98 -5.00
CA GLY A 58 -13.83 10.84 -5.56
C GLY A 58 -12.71 11.07 -4.53
N GLU A 59 -13.04 11.16 -3.24
CA GLU A 59 -12.04 11.22 -2.16
C GLU A 59 -11.46 9.84 -1.86
N VAL A 60 -10.17 9.80 -1.60
CA VAL A 60 -9.47 8.57 -1.25
C VAL A 60 -9.64 8.28 0.24
N ARG A 61 -10.18 7.10 0.57
CA ARG A 61 -10.40 6.65 1.95
C ARG A 61 -9.83 5.27 2.20
N LEU A 62 -9.30 5.06 3.40
CA LEU A 62 -8.84 3.76 3.85
C LEU A 62 -10.04 2.84 4.13
N ARG A 63 -10.17 1.78 3.34
CA ARG A 63 -11.27 0.82 3.41
C ARG A 63 -10.95 -0.36 4.32
N ILE A 64 -9.74 -0.89 4.17
CA ILE A 64 -9.25 -2.06 4.91
C ILE A 64 -7.83 -1.77 5.40
N ILE A 65 -7.51 -2.29 6.57
CA ILE A 65 -6.18 -2.27 7.14
C ILE A 65 -5.93 -3.55 7.91
N GLY A 66 -4.82 -4.20 7.61
CA GLY A 66 -4.36 -5.41 8.29
C GLY A 66 -3.81 -5.10 9.70
N GLU A 67 -3.90 -6.10 10.56
CA GLU A 67 -3.55 -5.95 11.97
C GLU A 67 -2.11 -5.47 12.20
N SER A 68 -1.14 -6.00 11.45
CA SER A 68 0.27 -5.58 11.59
C SER A 68 0.49 -4.12 11.21
N VAL A 69 -0.24 -3.62 10.21
CA VAL A 69 -0.17 -2.20 9.82
C VAL A 69 -0.87 -1.33 10.86
N MET A 70 -2.03 -1.77 11.36
CA MET A 70 -2.78 -1.07 12.40
C MET A 70 -1.98 -0.95 13.70
N GLN A 71 -1.29 -2.02 14.12
CA GLN A 71 -0.41 -2.02 15.30
C GLN A 71 0.77 -1.03 15.16
N MET A 72 1.29 -0.85 13.95
CA MET A 72 2.34 0.17 13.71
C MET A 72 1.80 1.59 13.86
N MET A 73 0.53 1.84 13.54
CA MET A 73 -0.06 3.17 13.51
C MET A 73 -0.90 3.53 14.74
N GLU A 74 -1.12 2.59 15.67
CA GLU A 74 -1.81 2.74 16.96
C GLU A 74 -3.22 3.39 16.93
N LEU A 75 -3.94 3.37 15.78
CA LEU A 75 -5.21 4.07 15.58
C LEU A 75 -6.24 3.19 14.85
N ASN A 76 -7.53 3.43 15.12
CA ASN A 76 -8.60 2.94 14.27
C ASN A 76 -8.68 3.80 13.01
N LEU A 77 -8.18 3.26 11.89
CA LEU A 77 -7.92 4.02 10.67
C LEU A 77 -8.98 3.85 9.58
N LYS A 78 -9.94 2.92 9.76
CA LYS A 78 -10.97 2.66 8.76
C LYS A 78 -11.81 3.92 8.47
N GLY A 79 -11.97 4.25 7.20
CA GLY A 79 -12.72 5.42 6.75
C GLY A 79 -11.93 6.73 6.77
N LYS A 80 -10.71 6.72 7.32
CA LYS A 80 -9.84 7.90 7.35
C LYS A 80 -9.32 8.25 5.96
N THR A 81 -9.10 9.54 5.74
CA THR A 81 -8.43 10.07 4.55
C THR A 81 -6.91 10.11 4.76
N PRO A 82 -6.09 10.28 3.70
CA PRO A 82 -4.67 10.56 3.87
C PRO A 82 -4.38 11.78 4.75
N TYR A 83 -5.24 12.81 4.72
CA TYR A 83 -5.08 14.01 5.54
C TYR A 83 -5.29 13.76 7.03
N ASP A 84 -6.18 12.82 7.39
CA ASP A 84 -6.38 12.42 8.78
C ASP A 84 -5.17 11.69 9.37
N LEU A 85 -4.31 11.08 8.50
CA LEU A 85 -3.20 10.22 8.91
C LEU A 85 -1.84 10.91 8.84
N TYR A 86 -1.62 11.73 7.80
CA TYR A 86 -0.29 12.26 7.47
C TYR A 86 -0.21 13.80 7.62
N GLY A 87 -1.34 14.43 7.93
CA GLY A 87 -1.39 15.90 8.02
C GLY A 87 -1.26 16.61 6.66
N PRO A 88 -1.31 17.95 6.67
CA PRO A 88 -1.41 18.74 5.43
C PRO A 88 -0.17 18.70 4.55
N ASP A 89 1.01 18.48 5.12
CA ASP A 89 2.27 18.54 4.36
C ASP A 89 2.55 17.24 3.58
N GLN A 90 2.24 16.08 4.16
CA GLN A 90 2.55 14.78 3.57
C GLN A 90 1.35 14.12 2.87
N ALA A 91 0.13 14.40 3.32
CA ALA A 91 -1.07 13.84 2.72
C ALA A 91 -1.18 14.06 1.20
N PRO A 92 -0.84 15.25 0.63
CA PRO A 92 -0.87 15.47 -0.82
C PRO A 92 0.04 14.50 -1.59
N LEU A 93 1.20 14.14 -1.04
CA LEU A 93 2.12 13.19 -1.67
C LEU A 93 1.49 11.79 -1.75
N LEU A 94 0.85 11.32 -0.67
CA LEU A 94 0.15 10.05 -0.68
C LEU A 94 -1.05 10.06 -1.63
N VAL A 95 -1.86 11.13 -1.61
CA VAL A 95 -3.01 11.28 -2.52
C VAL A 95 -2.56 11.24 -3.98
N THR A 96 -1.52 12.00 -4.33
CA THR A 96 -0.96 12.03 -5.70
C THR A 96 -0.48 10.65 -6.14
N ARG A 97 0.23 9.94 -5.27
CA ARG A 97 0.71 8.58 -5.51
C ARG A 97 -0.44 7.59 -5.73
N LEU A 98 -1.42 7.59 -4.84
CA LEU A 98 -2.59 6.70 -4.96
C LEU A 98 -3.38 6.99 -6.24
N LYS A 99 -3.62 8.26 -6.55
CA LYS A 99 -4.30 8.66 -7.79
C LYS A 99 -3.51 8.27 -9.04
N ARG A 100 -2.18 8.42 -9.03
CA ARG A 100 -1.34 7.95 -10.13
C ARG A 100 -1.51 6.46 -10.37
N ILE A 101 -1.42 5.63 -9.32
CA ILE A 101 -1.59 4.17 -9.41
C ILE A 101 -2.95 3.80 -10.00
N MET A 102 -4.02 4.53 -9.62
CA MET A 102 -5.40 4.25 -10.05
C MET A 102 -5.69 4.69 -11.48
N HIS A 103 -5.27 5.91 -11.87
CA HIS A 103 -5.67 6.55 -13.14
C HIS A 103 -4.68 6.31 -14.28
N ASP A 104 -3.42 6.06 -13.94
CA ASP A 104 -2.37 5.58 -14.85
C ASP A 104 -1.95 4.19 -14.34
N PRO A 105 -2.76 3.14 -14.66
CA PRO A 105 -2.63 1.85 -14.01
C PRO A 105 -1.20 1.36 -13.94
N SER A 106 -0.66 1.31 -12.75
CA SER A 106 0.73 0.90 -12.51
C SER A 106 0.87 0.19 -11.16
N ALA A 107 1.68 -0.87 -11.11
CA ALA A 107 2.15 -1.38 -9.83
C ALA A 107 3.23 -0.44 -9.28
N ASN A 108 3.17 -0.16 -7.99
CA ASN A 108 4.14 0.70 -7.31
C ASN A 108 4.85 -0.08 -6.22
N PHE A 109 6.17 0.07 -6.15
CA PHE A 109 6.98 -0.49 -5.08
C PHE A 109 8.00 0.54 -4.58
N ALA A 110 8.15 0.63 -3.27
CA ALA A 110 9.09 1.51 -2.63
C ALA A 110 9.77 0.85 -1.42
N ILE A 111 11.03 1.20 -1.22
CA ILE A 111 11.77 0.95 0.02
C ILE A 111 12.07 2.31 0.62
N GLY A 112 11.82 2.49 1.91
CA GLY A 112 12.04 3.77 2.56
C GLY A 112 12.16 3.66 4.07
N GLU A 113 12.54 4.77 4.67
CA GLU A 113 12.67 4.90 6.10
C GLU A 113 11.29 4.93 6.78
N VAL A 114 11.21 4.30 7.94
CA VAL A 114 10.04 4.36 8.83
C VAL A 114 10.43 5.14 10.06
N HIS A 115 9.68 6.19 10.36
CA HIS A 115 9.91 7.07 11.50
C HIS A 115 8.78 6.95 12.50
N ALA A 116 9.09 7.07 13.79
CA ALA A 116 8.13 7.21 14.88
C ALA A 116 8.60 8.33 15.81
N GLY A 117 7.71 9.30 16.10
CA GLY A 117 8.07 10.47 16.92
C GLY A 117 9.25 11.28 16.37
N GLY A 118 9.47 11.25 15.05
CA GLY A 118 10.63 11.89 14.42
C GLY A 118 11.93 11.08 14.44
N ALA A 119 11.97 9.93 15.13
CA ALA A 119 13.13 9.04 15.16
C ALA A 119 13.02 7.95 14.09
N LEU A 120 14.15 7.60 13.45
CA LEU A 120 14.23 6.47 12.52
C LEU A 120 14.07 5.15 13.30
N VAL A 121 13.03 4.37 13.01
CA VAL A 121 12.74 3.10 13.69
C VAL A 121 12.93 1.87 12.81
N GLY A 122 13.06 2.05 11.50
CA GLY A 122 13.29 0.92 10.60
C GLY A 122 13.34 1.31 9.14
N ILE A 123 13.58 0.29 8.31
CA ILE A 123 13.41 0.35 6.86
C ILE A 123 12.19 -0.46 6.50
N GLY A 124 11.30 0.12 5.72
CA GLY A 124 10.07 -0.51 5.28
C GLY A 124 10.03 -0.75 3.78
N GLN A 125 9.26 -1.75 3.38
CA GLN A 125 8.88 -1.99 2.00
C GLN A 125 7.39 -1.77 1.85
N ARG A 126 6.98 -1.14 0.75
CA ARG A 126 5.57 -0.89 0.43
C ARG A 126 5.29 -1.25 -1.01
N LEU A 127 4.24 -2.02 -1.22
CA LEU A 127 3.70 -2.40 -2.52
C LEU A 127 2.29 -1.80 -2.66
N GLY A 128 1.98 -1.21 -3.80
CA GLY A 128 0.65 -0.71 -4.16
C GLY A 128 0.24 -1.21 -5.54
N LEU A 129 -0.98 -1.73 -5.66
CA LEU A 129 -1.51 -2.42 -6.84
C LEU A 129 -2.93 -1.92 -7.13
N PRO A 130 -3.23 -1.44 -8.34
CA PRO A 130 -4.55 -0.91 -8.66
C PRO A 130 -5.61 -2.01 -8.77
N TYR A 131 -6.85 -1.64 -8.50
CA TYR A 131 -8.02 -2.45 -8.82
C TYR A 131 -9.22 -1.58 -9.19
N LEU A 132 -10.19 -2.18 -9.88
CA LEU A 132 -11.48 -1.58 -10.18
C LEU A 132 -12.58 -2.37 -9.47
N ASP A 133 -13.41 -1.72 -8.68
CA ASP A 133 -14.67 -2.30 -8.19
C ASP A 133 -15.75 -2.05 -9.26
N ARG A 134 -15.98 -3.03 -10.13
CA ARG A 134 -16.95 -2.91 -11.25
C ARG A 134 -18.37 -2.72 -10.78
N ARG A 135 -18.72 -3.21 -9.60
CA ARG A 135 -20.07 -3.05 -9.04
C ARG A 135 -20.38 -1.59 -8.71
N THR A 136 -19.38 -0.82 -8.30
CA THR A 136 -19.54 0.59 -7.90
C THR A 136 -18.89 1.58 -8.86
N GLY A 137 -18.07 1.11 -9.81
CA GLY A 137 -17.25 1.93 -10.69
C GLY A 137 -16.08 2.62 -10.00
N ARG A 138 -15.77 2.26 -8.76
CA ARG A 138 -14.73 2.90 -7.96
C ARG A 138 -13.36 2.30 -8.20
N LEU A 139 -12.37 3.17 -8.31
CA LEU A 139 -10.96 2.77 -8.35
C LEU A 139 -10.39 2.64 -6.93
N GLY A 140 -9.42 1.75 -6.78
CA GLY A 140 -8.70 1.60 -5.53
C GLY A 140 -7.28 1.08 -5.72
N VAL A 141 -6.56 1.05 -4.61
CA VAL A 141 -5.24 0.45 -4.48
C VAL A 141 -5.29 -0.54 -3.34
N ILE A 142 -5.00 -1.80 -3.63
CA ILE A 142 -4.66 -2.79 -2.62
C ILE A 142 -3.14 -2.82 -2.49
N GLY A 143 -2.64 -2.87 -1.28
CA GLY A 143 -1.20 -2.91 -1.07
C GLY A 143 -0.82 -3.61 0.20
N GLY A 144 0.48 -3.65 0.46
CA GLY A 144 1.05 -4.17 1.68
C GLY A 144 2.21 -3.31 2.15
N SER A 145 2.37 -3.25 3.47
CA SER A 145 3.50 -2.59 4.12
C SER A 145 4.14 -3.53 5.12
N VAL A 146 5.45 -3.67 5.01
CA VAL A 146 6.27 -4.45 5.94
C VAL A 146 7.43 -3.60 6.44
N MET A 147 7.86 -3.83 7.67
CA MET A 147 8.99 -3.13 8.27
C MET A 147 10.00 -4.14 8.80
N ASP A 148 11.27 -3.90 8.55
CA ASP A 148 12.36 -4.61 9.19
C ASP A 148 12.63 -3.99 10.58
N LYS A 149 12.42 -4.76 11.63
CA LYS A 149 12.58 -4.32 13.03
C LYS A 149 14.04 -4.26 13.52
N ARG A 150 15.03 -4.38 12.64
CA ARG A 150 16.44 -4.39 13.02
C ARG A 150 16.94 -3.07 13.63
N LEU A 151 16.21 -1.97 13.48
CA LEU A 151 16.49 -0.72 14.15
C LEU A 151 15.64 -0.64 15.43
N LYS A 152 16.25 -0.18 16.52
CA LYS A 152 15.63 -0.16 17.86
C LYS A 152 14.26 0.52 17.85
N SER A 153 13.27 -0.09 18.50
CA SER A 153 11.97 0.52 18.76
C SER A 153 12.13 1.83 19.54
N ASP A 154 11.33 2.83 19.15
CA ASP A 154 11.14 4.04 19.95
C ASP A 154 10.60 3.66 21.35
N PRO A 155 11.29 4.00 22.43
CA PRO A 155 10.84 3.70 23.79
C PRO A 155 9.60 4.50 24.22
N HIS A 156 9.13 5.47 23.42
CA HIS A 156 8.03 6.38 23.77
C HIS A 156 6.72 6.11 23.04
N GLY A 157 6.60 5.03 22.26
CA GLY A 157 5.32 4.56 21.68
C GLY A 157 4.67 5.53 20.70
N SER A 158 5.48 6.27 19.95
CA SER A 158 4.95 7.20 18.93
C SER A 158 4.52 6.46 17.68
N THR A 159 3.45 6.96 17.03
CA THR A 159 2.93 6.42 15.77
C THR A 159 4.02 6.33 14.70
N ALA A 160 4.23 5.14 14.16
CA ALA A 160 5.18 4.93 13.08
C ALA A 160 4.63 5.49 11.75
N ILE A 161 5.40 6.33 11.09
CA ILE A 161 5.05 6.93 9.80
C ILE A 161 6.09 6.51 8.76
N TYR A 162 5.64 5.90 7.66
CA TYR A 162 6.51 5.67 6.52
C TYR A 162 6.92 7.00 5.90
N SER A 163 8.21 7.19 5.66
CA SER A 163 8.65 8.32 4.83
C SER A 163 8.04 8.21 3.44
N LEU A 164 7.35 9.26 3.01
CA LEU A 164 6.78 9.34 1.67
C LEU A 164 7.82 9.80 0.63
N SER A 165 9.04 10.13 1.06
CA SER A 165 10.16 10.55 0.20
C SER A 165 11.04 9.38 -0.29
N SER A 166 10.59 8.14 -0.14
CA SER A 166 11.31 6.96 -0.63
C SER A 166 11.38 6.91 -2.16
N ASP A 167 12.42 6.28 -2.68
CA ASP A 167 12.55 5.97 -4.11
C ASP A 167 11.36 5.10 -4.56
N GLU A 168 10.66 5.58 -5.56
CA GLU A 168 9.44 4.96 -6.06
C GLU A 168 9.70 4.27 -7.39
N ASN A 169 9.35 3.00 -7.47
CA ASN A 169 9.40 2.20 -8.68
C ASN A 169 7.99 1.96 -9.20
N TYR A 170 7.77 2.20 -10.49
CA TYR A 170 6.48 1.99 -11.15
C TYR A 170 6.62 1.00 -12.31
N LEU A 171 5.73 0.01 -12.35
CA LEU A 171 5.53 -0.88 -13.50
C LEU A 171 4.22 -0.47 -14.18
N PRO A 172 4.25 0.18 -15.36
CA PRO A 172 3.05 0.45 -16.15
C PRO A 172 2.33 -0.84 -16.54
N LEU A 173 1.01 -0.82 -16.50
CA LEU A 173 0.14 -1.97 -16.77
C LEU A 173 -0.69 -1.67 -18.02
N THR A 174 -0.31 -2.25 -19.10
CA THR A 174 -1.02 -2.18 -20.39
C THR A 174 -1.92 -3.38 -20.59
#